data_a83f7cb18a868056dc1634752ccab89a
#
_entry.id   a83f7cb18a868056dc1634752ccab89a
#
_cell.length_a   1.000
_cell.length_b   1.000
_cell.length_c   1.000
_cell.angle_alpha   90.00
_cell.angle_beta   90.00
_cell.angle_gamma   90.00
#
_symmetry.space_group_name_H-M   'P 1'
#
loop_
_entity.id
_entity.type
_entity.pdbx_description
1 polymer ?
#
loop_
_entity_poly.entity_id
_entity_poly.type
_entity_poly.pdbx_seq_one_letter_code
_entity_poly.pdbx_strand_id
1 'polypeptide(L)'
;MYKILAKKEFMKSVSRLRAGKSWNEGKMRATLELLALGEPLPVIFRDHQLKAEMGEYRECHIKHDLLILYARDDERKIITLIDIGTHDDIFGR
;
A
#
# COMPACT_ATOMS: atom_id res chain seq x y z
N MET A 1 15.71 -8.67 2.48
CA MET A 1 14.82 -7.53 2.39
C MET A 1 14.06 -7.56 1.06
N TYR A 2 12.81 -7.15 1.08
CA TYR A 2 12.01 -7.14 -0.14
C TYR A 2 12.29 -5.90 -0.97
N LYS A 3 12.30 -6.07 -2.29
CA LYS A 3 12.41 -4.96 -3.21
C LYS A 3 11.02 -4.33 -3.39
N ILE A 4 10.95 -3.01 -3.41
CA ILE A 4 9.69 -2.29 -3.59
C ILE A 4 9.64 -1.75 -5.01
N LEU A 5 8.61 -2.14 -5.74
CA LEU A 5 8.34 -1.63 -7.09
C LEU A 5 7.01 -0.90 -7.06
N ALA A 6 6.93 0.23 -7.74
CA ALA A 6 5.70 1.03 -7.77
C ALA A 6 5.15 1.06 -9.19
N LYS A 7 3.86 0.73 -9.31
CA LYS A 7 3.15 0.84 -10.58
C LYS A 7 2.90 2.31 -10.92
N LYS A 8 2.68 2.57 -12.20
CA LYS A 8 2.40 3.91 -12.67
C LYS A 8 1.19 4.51 -11.96
N GLU A 9 0.14 3.71 -11.77
CA GLU A 9 -1.07 4.20 -11.08
C GLU A 9 -0.75 4.63 -9.65
N PHE A 10 0.09 3.85 -8.94
CA PHE A 10 0.50 4.23 -7.60
C PHE A 10 1.20 5.58 -7.60
N MET A 11 2.13 5.78 -8.53
CA MET A 11 2.88 7.03 -8.61
C MET A 11 1.98 8.22 -8.91
N LYS A 12 0.98 8.04 -9.78
CA LYS A 12 0.03 9.10 -10.07
C LYS A 12 -0.79 9.46 -8.85
N SER A 13 -1.25 8.45 -8.12
CA SER A 13 -2.04 8.69 -6.92
C SER A 13 -1.24 9.41 -5.86
N VAL A 14 0.04 9.03 -5.68
CA VAL A 14 0.92 9.71 -4.73
C VAL A 14 1.06 11.18 -5.08
N SER A 15 1.29 11.49 -6.37
CA SER A 15 1.43 12.88 -6.80
C SER A 15 0.19 13.70 -6.47
N ARG A 16 -0.99 13.11 -6.72
CA ARG A 16 -2.26 13.79 -6.41
C ARG A 16 -2.42 14.01 -4.91
N LEU A 17 -2.12 12.97 -4.13
CA LEU A 17 -2.31 13.04 -2.67
C LEU A 17 -1.33 13.99 -1.99
N ARG A 18 -0.11 14.09 -2.51
CA ARG A 18 0.89 15.00 -1.95
C ARG A 18 0.45 16.46 -1.98
N ALA A 19 -0.40 16.80 -2.92
CA ALA A 19 -0.91 18.18 -3.00
C ALA A 19 -1.89 18.49 -1.88
N GLY A 20 -2.41 17.47 -1.20
CA GLY A 20 -3.40 17.65 -0.14
C GLY A 20 -2.74 17.92 1.20
N LYS A 21 -3.50 18.59 2.08
CA LYS A 21 -2.98 19.00 3.39
C LYS A 21 -2.81 17.84 4.36
N SER A 22 -3.52 16.75 4.13
CA SER A 22 -3.47 15.62 5.06
C SER A 22 -2.37 14.63 4.74
N TRP A 23 -1.60 14.87 3.71
CA TRP A 23 -0.51 13.96 3.35
C TRP A 23 0.57 13.97 4.42
N ASN A 24 1.08 12.79 4.77
CA ASN A 24 2.14 12.66 5.75
C ASN A 24 3.25 11.80 5.16
N GLU A 25 4.29 12.47 4.70
CA GLU A 25 5.42 11.81 4.03
C GLU A 25 6.13 10.83 4.97
N GLY A 26 6.24 11.19 6.25
CA GLY A 26 6.89 10.32 7.22
C GLY A 26 6.16 9.00 7.42
N LYS A 27 4.84 9.04 7.50
CA LYS A 27 4.05 7.83 7.64
C LYS A 27 4.15 6.95 6.40
N MET A 28 4.14 7.57 5.23
CA MET A 28 4.29 6.84 3.98
C MET A 28 5.62 6.10 3.95
N ARG A 29 6.70 6.81 4.27
CA ARG A 29 8.03 6.21 4.26
C ARG A 29 8.15 5.10 5.27
N ALA A 30 7.64 5.31 6.49
CA ALA A 30 7.69 4.29 7.53
C ALA A 30 6.94 3.03 7.10
N THR A 31 5.79 3.19 6.46
CA THR A 31 5.02 2.05 5.99
C THR A 31 5.79 1.26 4.94
N LEU A 32 6.40 1.95 3.98
CA LEU A 32 7.19 1.27 2.95
C LEU A 32 8.40 0.55 3.54
N GLU A 33 9.03 1.12 4.56
CA GLU A 33 10.15 0.46 5.23
C GLU A 33 9.70 -0.82 5.92
N LEU A 34 8.54 -0.79 6.57
CA LEU A 34 7.99 -1.97 7.20
C LEU A 34 7.66 -3.05 6.17
N LEU A 35 7.06 -2.67 5.06
CA LEU A 35 6.77 -3.61 3.99
C LEU A 35 8.06 -4.25 3.46
N ALA A 36 9.12 -3.46 3.31
CA ALA A 36 10.38 -3.96 2.79
C ALA A 36 11.03 -4.98 3.71
N LEU A 37 10.77 -4.91 5.02
CA LEU A 37 11.29 -5.90 5.95
C LEU A 37 10.69 -7.29 5.72
N GLY A 38 9.48 -7.35 5.17
CA GLY A 38 8.85 -8.62 4.85
C GLY A 38 8.22 -9.33 6.02
N GLU A 39 8.26 -8.73 7.22
CA GLU A 39 7.66 -9.32 8.41
C GLU A 39 6.22 -8.82 8.56
N PRO A 40 5.40 -9.51 9.37
CA PRO A 40 4.02 -9.05 9.59
C PRO A 40 4.01 -7.62 10.09
N LEU A 41 3.10 -6.81 9.55
CA LEU A 41 2.95 -5.43 9.99
C LEU A 41 2.27 -5.37 11.36
N PRO A 42 2.53 -4.33 12.15
CA PRO A 42 1.77 -4.12 13.38
C PRO A 42 0.26 -4.10 13.11
N VAL A 43 -0.52 -4.54 14.09
CA VAL A 43 -1.96 -4.70 13.94
C VAL A 43 -2.65 -3.42 13.47
N ILE A 44 -2.14 -2.27 13.88
CA ILE A 44 -2.77 -1.00 13.53
C ILE A 44 -2.82 -0.76 12.03
N PHE A 45 -1.94 -1.39 11.26
CA PHE A 45 -1.94 -1.25 9.79
C PHE A 45 -3.05 -2.06 9.15
N ARG A 46 -3.69 -2.98 9.88
CA ARG A 46 -4.78 -3.81 9.38
C ARG A 46 -4.45 -4.46 8.05
N ASP A 47 -3.21 -4.93 7.93
CA ASP A 47 -2.73 -5.60 6.74
C ASP A 47 -3.44 -6.94 6.56
N HIS A 48 -4.02 -7.15 5.38
CA HIS A 48 -4.70 -8.42 5.13
C HIS A 48 -4.81 -8.70 3.65
N GLN A 49 -4.97 -10.00 3.35
CA GLN A 49 -5.18 -10.50 2.00
C GLN A 49 -6.60 -10.21 1.58
N LEU A 50 -6.78 -9.72 0.35
CA LEU A 50 -8.11 -9.52 -0.19
C LEU A 50 -8.66 -10.84 -0.71
N LYS A 51 -9.94 -10.85 -1.10
CA LYS A 51 -10.64 -12.08 -1.46
C LYS A 51 -11.18 -12.01 -2.87
N ALA A 52 -11.64 -13.18 -3.38
CA ALA A 52 -12.28 -13.33 -4.67
C ALA A 52 -11.37 -12.81 -5.79
N GLU A 53 -11.88 -11.94 -6.64
CA GLU A 53 -11.13 -11.46 -7.80
C GLU A 53 -9.89 -10.67 -7.42
N MET A 54 -9.85 -10.12 -6.21
CA MET A 54 -8.71 -9.36 -5.72
C MET A 54 -7.76 -10.23 -4.89
N GLY A 55 -7.91 -11.54 -4.95
CA GLY A 55 -7.20 -12.45 -4.07
C GLY A 55 -5.69 -12.44 -4.18
N GLU A 56 -5.13 -11.90 -5.26
CA GLU A 56 -3.69 -11.80 -5.39
C GLU A 56 -3.12 -10.54 -4.74
N TYR A 57 -3.99 -9.67 -4.22
CA TYR A 57 -3.58 -8.41 -3.63
C TYR A 57 -3.80 -8.39 -2.14
N ARG A 58 -3.10 -7.49 -1.49
CA ARG A 58 -3.23 -7.20 -0.07
C ARG A 58 -3.46 -5.71 0.10
N GLU A 59 -4.05 -5.31 1.22
CA GLU A 59 -4.14 -3.91 1.57
C GLU A 59 -3.60 -3.69 2.97
N CYS A 60 -3.00 -2.51 3.19
CA CYS A 60 -2.64 -2.09 4.53
C CYS A 60 -2.98 -0.62 4.67
N HIS A 61 -3.29 -0.21 5.91
CA HIS A 61 -3.73 1.14 6.20
C HIS A 61 -2.57 1.98 6.71
N ILE A 62 -2.32 3.13 6.06
CA ILE A 62 -1.33 4.08 6.55
C ILE A 62 -1.94 4.89 7.68
N LYS A 63 -3.20 5.27 7.53
CA LYS A 63 -3.98 5.94 8.56
C LYS A 63 -5.44 5.70 8.25
N HIS A 64 -6.34 6.35 8.99
CA HIS A 64 -7.76 6.02 9.05
C HIS A 64 -8.40 5.61 7.72
N ASP A 65 -8.33 6.43 6.70
CA ASP A 65 -8.94 6.09 5.41
C ASP A 65 -7.95 6.34 4.28
N LEU A 66 -6.71 5.92 4.51
CA LEU A 66 -5.68 5.98 3.49
C LEU A 66 -4.95 4.65 3.50
N LEU A 67 -5.11 3.89 2.42
CA LEU A 67 -4.54 2.56 2.36
C LEU A 67 -3.73 2.35 1.10
N ILE A 68 -2.84 1.37 1.18
CA ILE A 68 -2.03 0.93 0.03
C ILE A 68 -2.55 -0.43 -0.42
N LEU A 69 -2.82 -0.55 -1.71
CA LEU A 69 -3.11 -1.82 -2.37
C LEU A 69 -1.79 -2.33 -2.96
N TYR A 70 -1.41 -3.55 -2.62
CA TYR A 70 -0.13 -4.06 -3.08
C TYR A 70 -0.18 -5.56 -3.31
N ALA A 71 0.82 -6.08 -4.01
CA ALA A 71 1.00 -7.50 -4.22
C ALA A 71 2.34 -7.91 -3.61
N ARG A 72 2.39 -9.10 -3.03
CA ARG A 72 3.58 -9.59 -2.36
C ARG A 72 4.01 -10.90 -2.99
N ASP A 73 5.23 -10.95 -3.47
CA ASP A 73 5.84 -12.14 -4.04
C ASP A 73 6.94 -12.60 -3.10
N ASP A 74 6.63 -13.61 -2.28
CA ASP A 74 7.57 -14.08 -1.26
C ASP A 74 8.72 -14.88 -1.87
N GLU A 75 8.49 -15.46 -3.00
CA GLU A 75 9.52 -16.26 -3.67
C GLU A 75 10.62 -15.36 -4.22
N ARG A 76 10.23 -14.28 -4.87
CA ARG A 76 11.17 -13.33 -5.46
C ARG A 76 11.54 -12.20 -4.52
N LYS A 77 10.87 -12.10 -3.39
CA LYS A 77 11.09 -11.03 -2.41
C LYS A 77 10.80 -9.67 -3.03
N ILE A 78 9.63 -9.55 -3.66
CA ILE A 78 9.22 -8.31 -4.30
C ILE A 78 7.86 -7.90 -3.77
N ILE A 79 7.72 -6.61 -3.46
CA ILE A 79 6.43 -6.01 -3.15
C ILE A 79 6.13 -5.00 -4.25
N THR A 80 4.98 -5.16 -4.91
CA THR A 80 4.56 -4.26 -5.98
C THR A 80 3.43 -3.39 -5.46
N LEU A 81 3.66 -2.08 -5.45
CA LEU A 81 2.65 -1.11 -5.01
C LEU A 81 1.73 -0.84 -6.18
N ILE A 82 0.45 -1.17 -6.01
CA ILE A 82 -0.55 -1.09 -7.09
C ILE A 82 -1.24 0.26 -7.09
N ASP A 83 -1.72 0.70 -5.93
CA ASP A 83 -2.41 1.98 -5.82
C ASP A 83 -2.43 2.41 -4.36
N ILE A 84 -2.81 3.67 -4.12
CA ILE A 84 -2.92 4.24 -2.79
C ILE A 84 -4.07 5.24 -2.81
N GLY A 85 -4.86 5.27 -1.75
CA GLY A 85 -5.99 6.17 -1.66
C GLY A 85 -6.96 5.73 -0.60
N THR A 86 -8.16 6.33 -0.61
CA THR A 86 -9.23 5.88 0.25
C THR A 86 -9.86 4.62 -0.32
N HIS A 87 -10.72 3.97 0.47
CA HIS A 87 -11.47 2.82 -0.05
C HIS A 87 -12.25 3.20 -1.30
N ASP A 88 -12.87 4.39 -1.29
CA ASP A 88 -13.59 4.84 -2.48
C ASP A 88 -12.69 5.03 -3.68
N ASP A 89 -11.50 5.57 -3.47
CA ASP A 89 -10.55 5.76 -4.56
C ASP A 89 -10.18 4.45 -5.23
N ILE A 90 -10.01 3.41 -4.45
CA ILE A 90 -9.48 2.14 -4.94
C ILE A 90 -10.60 1.19 -5.36
N PHE A 91 -11.67 1.10 -4.57
CA PHE A 91 -12.73 0.11 -4.77
C PHE A 91 -14.10 0.70 -5.10
N GLY A 92 -14.27 1.99 -5.04
CA GLY A 92 -15.58 2.64 -5.09
C GLY A 92 -16.20 2.79 -6.48
N ARG A 93 -15.74 2.06 -7.46
CA ARG A 93 -16.25 2.14 -8.84
C ARG A 93 -17.46 1.29 -9.06
#